data_79c77b281cbc19521d64ffff2b711e9a
#
_entry.id   79c77b281cbc19521d64ffff2b711e9a
#
_cell.length_a   1.000
_cell.length_b   1.000
_cell.length_c   1.000
_cell.angle_alpha   90.00
_cell.angle_beta   90.00
_cell.angle_gamma   90.00
#
_symmetry.space_group_name_H-M   'P 1'
#
loop_
_entity.id
_entity.type
_entity.pdbx_description
1 polymer ?
#
loop_
_entity_poly.entity_id
_entity_poly.type
_entity_poly.pdbx_seq_one_letter_code
_entity_poly.pdbx_strand_id
1 'polypeptide(L)'
;HKPSQDEINELCWLYGDATLEDAQQLQGFYVGPRREMITPWSTNAVEITQNMSLNGISRIEEYFPVDSENAEHDPMLQRMYNGIGQDVFTVNHQPEPIKYVDDLEKYNEEEGLALSEDEIAYLHKLEKENGRPLTDSEIFGFAQINSEHCRHKIFGGQFIIDGKEMESSLFNMIKKTTNENPNKILSAYKDNVAFSQGPVIEQFAPADQTTSDFFQVKDIESVISLKAETHNFPTTVEPFNGAATGTGGEIRDRMGGGVGSWPIAGTACYMTAYPRLKDDNGKSDVERDWEDIMPVRKWLYQTPEQILIKASNGASDFGNKFGQPLITGSVLTFEHEENGEKYAYDKVIMLAGGVGYGKKRDYKKGEPQKGNKVVVVGGDNYRIGLGGGSVSSVDTGRYSNGIELNAVQRANPEMQKRAYNLVRALVENDENPVVSIHDHGSAGHLNCLSELVEECGGEIDMSKLPIGDKTLSAKEIIANE
;
A
#
# COMPACT_ATOMS: atom_id res chain seq x y z
N HIS A 1 -30.20 -9.95 17.68
CA HIS A 1 -31.61 -9.76 18.07
C HIS A 1 -32.20 -8.57 17.31
N LYS A 2 -33.54 -8.45 17.26
CA LYS A 2 -34.17 -7.23 16.71
C LYS A 2 -34.00 -6.11 17.73
N PRO A 3 -33.51 -4.92 17.35
CA PRO A 3 -33.34 -3.79 18.26
C PRO A 3 -34.69 -3.40 18.92
N SER A 4 -34.63 -3.00 20.18
CA SER A 4 -35.77 -2.40 20.89
C SER A 4 -36.07 -1.00 20.36
N GLN A 5 -37.22 -0.43 20.71
CA GLN A 5 -37.57 0.93 20.29
C GLN A 5 -36.61 1.97 20.87
N ASP A 6 -36.11 1.77 22.08
CA ASP A 6 -35.13 2.66 22.71
C ASP A 6 -33.80 2.61 21.98
N GLU A 7 -33.29 1.42 21.65
CA GLU A 7 -32.07 1.26 20.85
C GLU A 7 -32.23 1.89 19.45
N ILE A 8 -33.39 1.77 18.82
CA ILE A 8 -33.67 2.45 17.53
C ILE A 8 -33.65 3.98 17.69
N ASN A 9 -34.23 4.51 18.75
CA ASN A 9 -34.21 5.95 19.00
C ASN A 9 -32.78 6.46 19.23
N GLU A 10 -31.96 5.72 19.96
CA GLU A 10 -30.56 6.04 20.19
C GLU A 10 -29.75 5.99 18.88
N LEU A 11 -29.98 5.01 18.01
CA LEU A 11 -29.38 4.96 16.69
C LEU A 11 -29.81 6.13 15.80
N CYS A 12 -31.10 6.46 15.78
CA CYS A 12 -31.59 7.62 15.04
C CYS A 12 -30.91 8.93 15.49
N TRP A 13 -30.77 9.11 16.80
CA TRP A 13 -30.04 10.24 17.36
C TRP A 13 -28.55 10.22 16.96
N LEU A 14 -27.88 9.07 17.05
CA LEU A 14 -26.48 8.90 16.67
C LEU A 14 -26.22 9.29 15.20
N TYR A 15 -27.19 9.01 14.33
CA TYR A 15 -27.13 9.38 12.91
C TYR A 15 -27.66 10.79 12.60
N GLY A 16 -27.63 11.71 13.59
CA GLY A 16 -28.00 13.11 13.39
C GLY A 16 -29.52 13.34 13.31
N ASP A 17 -30.25 12.69 14.19
CA ASP A 17 -31.73 12.69 14.24
C ASP A 17 -32.36 12.11 12.96
N ALA A 18 -31.76 11.04 12.45
CA ALA A 18 -32.24 10.34 11.28
C ALA A 18 -33.64 9.74 11.49
N THR A 19 -34.36 9.53 10.39
CA THR A 19 -35.65 8.86 10.39
C THR A 19 -35.50 7.39 10.07
N LEU A 20 -36.12 6.51 10.88
CA LEU A 20 -36.19 5.09 10.58
C LEU A 20 -37.04 4.87 9.33
N GLU A 21 -36.50 4.19 8.34
CA GLU A 21 -37.25 3.65 7.20
C GLU A 21 -37.63 2.20 7.48
N ASP A 22 -38.92 1.91 7.56
CA ASP A 22 -39.46 0.56 7.87
C ASP A 22 -39.80 -0.26 6.61
N ALA A 23 -39.32 0.16 5.45
CA ALA A 23 -39.49 -0.58 4.19
C ALA A 23 -38.66 -1.86 4.19
N GLN A 24 -39.24 -2.96 3.71
CA GLN A 24 -38.52 -4.23 3.54
C GLN A 24 -37.49 -4.15 2.41
N GLN A 25 -37.72 -3.28 1.46
CA GLN A 25 -36.83 -3.02 0.33
C GLN A 25 -36.95 -1.57 -0.10
N LEU A 26 -35.82 -0.88 -0.19
CA LEU A 26 -35.72 0.43 -0.79
C LEU A 26 -35.61 0.31 -2.30
N GLN A 27 -36.31 1.18 -3.03
CA GLN A 27 -36.30 1.20 -4.50
C GLN A 27 -35.33 2.28 -4.99
N GLY A 28 -34.80 2.13 -6.21
CA GLY A 28 -33.89 3.08 -6.84
C GLY A 28 -32.45 2.56 -6.91
N PHE A 29 -31.56 3.43 -7.37
CA PHE A 29 -30.13 3.10 -7.51
C PHE A 29 -29.34 3.67 -6.33
N TYR A 30 -28.41 2.88 -5.83
CA TYR A 30 -27.55 3.25 -4.72
C TYR A 30 -26.11 2.84 -4.99
N VAL A 31 -25.17 3.68 -4.59
CA VAL A 31 -23.76 3.32 -4.49
C VAL A 31 -23.43 3.05 -3.03
N GLY A 32 -22.85 1.92 -2.74
CA GLY A 32 -22.45 1.53 -1.39
C GLY A 32 -21.29 0.56 -1.43
N PRO A 33 -20.79 0.14 -0.26
CA PRO A 33 -19.64 -0.77 -0.19
C PRO A 33 -19.96 -2.13 -0.82
N ARG A 34 -18.92 -2.83 -1.26
CA ARG A 34 -19.03 -4.22 -1.69
C ARG A 34 -19.54 -5.08 -0.53
N ARG A 35 -20.38 -6.07 -0.83
CA ARG A 35 -20.99 -6.95 0.18
C ARG A 35 -19.96 -7.70 1.03
N GLU A 36 -18.88 -8.09 0.37
CA GLU A 36 -17.79 -8.89 0.91
C GLU A 36 -16.88 -8.09 1.86
N MET A 37 -16.91 -6.75 1.78
CA MET A 37 -15.99 -5.86 2.46
C MET A 37 -16.68 -5.07 3.58
N ILE A 38 -16.11 -5.12 4.77
CA ILE A 38 -16.49 -4.24 5.88
C ILE A 38 -15.63 -2.98 5.78
N THR A 39 -16.27 -1.82 5.66
CA THR A 39 -15.53 -0.56 5.53
C THR A 39 -14.86 -0.14 6.86
N PRO A 40 -13.77 0.65 6.82
CA PRO A 40 -13.21 1.28 8.02
C PRO A 40 -14.23 2.15 8.76
N TRP A 41 -15.13 2.82 8.02
CA TRP A 41 -16.24 3.58 8.60
C TRP A 41 -17.16 2.68 9.42
N SER A 42 -17.53 1.52 8.87
CA SER A 42 -18.37 0.54 9.58
C SER A 42 -17.73 0.06 10.89
N THR A 43 -16.43 -0.19 10.88
CA THR A 43 -15.70 -0.62 12.08
C THR A 43 -15.82 0.42 13.19
N ASN A 44 -15.63 1.70 12.86
CA ASN A 44 -15.77 2.80 13.82
C ASN A 44 -17.21 2.99 14.28
N ALA A 45 -18.17 2.93 13.35
CA ALA A 45 -19.58 3.06 13.68
C ALA A 45 -20.05 1.97 14.65
N VAL A 46 -19.62 0.72 14.44
CA VAL A 46 -19.91 -0.40 15.33
C VAL A 46 -19.24 -0.22 16.69
N GLU A 47 -18.00 0.23 16.75
CA GLU A 47 -17.29 0.51 18.01
C GLU A 47 -18.01 1.60 18.82
N ILE A 48 -18.49 2.65 18.18
CA ILE A 48 -19.28 3.69 18.85
C ILE A 48 -20.56 3.12 19.45
N THR A 49 -21.30 2.28 18.71
CA THR A 49 -22.53 1.66 19.23
C THR A 49 -22.25 0.74 20.42
N GLN A 50 -21.15 -0.01 20.40
CA GLN A 50 -20.71 -0.84 21.53
C GLN A 50 -20.38 0.00 22.77
N ASN A 51 -19.70 1.13 22.58
CA ASN A 51 -19.40 2.08 23.68
C ASN A 51 -20.67 2.72 24.26
N MET A 52 -21.72 2.84 23.47
CA MET A 52 -23.06 3.27 23.92
C MET A 52 -23.88 2.12 24.55
N SER A 53 -23.32 0.93 24.69
CA SER A 53 -24.00 -0.28 25.18
C SER A 53 -25.10 -0.81 24.25
N LEU A 54 -25.10 -0.40 22.98
CA LEU A 54 -25.96 -0.96 21.93
C LEU A 54 -25.34 -2.25 21.39
N ASN A 55 -25.59 -3.34 22.09
CA ASN A 55 -24.96 -4.62 21.79
C ASN A 55 -25.70 -5.37 20.66
N GLY A 56 -24.96 -6.21 19.94
CA GLY A 56 -25.51 -7.08 18.89
C GLY A 56 -25.49 -6.46 17.49
N ILE A 57 -24.95 -5.26 17.33
CA ILE A 57 -24.68 -4.65 16.03
C ILE A 57 -23.28 -5.10 15.59
N SER A 58 -23.19 -5.74 14.43
CA SER A 58 -21.94 -6.28 13.89
C SER A 58 -21.46 -5.58 12.63
N ARG A 59 -22.34 -4.82 11.97
CA ARG A 59 -22.02 -4.10 10.74
C ARG A 59 -23.01 -2.94 10.53
N ILE A 60 -22.49 -1.80 10.13
CA ILE A 60 -23.22 -0.60 9.75
C ILE A 60 -22.53 -0.04 8.51
N GLU A 61 -23.26 0.28 7.45
CA GLU A 61 -22.66 0.81 6.22
C GLU A 61 -23.52 1.94 5.66
N GLU A 62 -22.87 2.82 4.90
CA GLU A 62 -23.53 3.94 4.21
C GLU A 62 -23.84 3.57 2.75
N TYR A 63 -25.03 3.95 2.30
CA TYR A 63 -25.46 3.80 0.91
C TYR A 63 -25.98 5.15 0.42
N PHE A 64 -25.50 5.59 -0.73
CA PHE A 64 -25.81 6.87 -1.31
C PHE A 64 -26.79 6.70 -2.48
N PRO A 65 -27.99 7.31 -2.46
CA PRO A 65 -28.88 7.25 -3.60
C PRO A 65 -28.26 8.00 -4.78
N VAL A 66 -28.43 7.46 -5.99
CA VAL A 66 -27.94 8.03 -7.24
C VAL A 66 -29.00 7.98 -8.31
N ASP A 67 -28.93 8.88 -9.30
CA ASP A 67 -29.96 9.04 -10.33
C ASP A 67 -29.93 7.96 -11.42
N SER A 68 -28.84 7.21 -11.52
CA SER A 68 -28.62 6.28 -12.65
C SER A 68 -27.74 5.10 -12.25
N GLU A 69 -27.97 3.96 -12.92
CA GLU A 69 -27.14 2.76 -12.76
C GLU A 69 -25.69 2.95 -13.25
N ASN A 70 -25.42 4.02 -14.00
CA ASN A 70 -24.09 4.34 -14.51
C ASN A 70 -23.37 5.42 -13.68
N ALA A 71 -23.82 5.68 -12.45
CA ALA A 71 -23.15 6.63 -11.58
C ALA A 71 -21.72 6.21 -11.30
N GLU A 72 -20.81 7.20 -11.30
CA GLU A 72 -19.38 6.97 -11.06
C GLU A 72 -19.15 6.44 -9.64
N HIS A 73 -18.35 5.42 -9.51
CA HIS A 73 -17.95 4.83 -8.23
C HIS A 73 -16.63 4.06 -8.39
N ASP A 74 -15.92 3.83 -7.29
CA ASP A 74 -14.73 2.97 -7.28
C ASP A 74 -15.14 1.49 -7.20
N PRO A 75 -15.03 0.70 -8.29
CA PRO A 75 -15.48 -0.70 -8.30
C PRO A 75 -14.69 -1.62 -7.37
N MET A 76 -13.54 -1.18 -6.86
CA MET A 76 -12.75 -1.94 -5.90
C MET A 76 -13.30 -1.81 -4.47
N LEU A 77 -13.89 -0.68 -4.13
CA LEU A 77 -14.47 -0.41 -2.82
C LEU A 77 -15.99 -0.48 -2.80
N GLN A 78 -16.63 -0.10 -3.90
CA GLN A 78 -18.05 0.15 -3.99
C GLN A 78 -18.71 -0.72 -5.07
N ARG A 79 -20.02 -0.77 -4.98
CA ARG A 79 -20.86 -1.45 -5.94
C ARG A 79 -22.15 -0.66 -6.18
N MET A 80 -22.65 -0.76 -7.40
CA MET A 80 -23.99 -0.30 -7.76
C MET A 80 -25.06 -1.30 -7.31
N TYR A 81 -26.08 -0.83 -6.62
CA TYR A 81 -27.23 -1.60 -6.18
C TYR A 81 -28.51 -1.09 -6.84
N ASN A 82 -29.30 -1.98 -7.39
CA ASN A 82 -30.66 -1.70 -7.85
C ASN A 82 -31.64 -2.16 -6.77
N GLY A 83 -31.99 -1.24 -5.88
CA GLY A 83 -32.70 -1.51 -4.64
C GLY A 83 -31.80 -2.06 -3.53
N ILE A 84 -32.20 -1.84 -2.28
CA ILE A 84 -31.51 -2.35 -1.09
C ILE A 84 -32.54 -3.11 -0.25
N GLY A 85 -32.27 -4.40 0.02
CA GLY A 85 -33.10 -5.27 0.84
C GLY A 85 -32.34 -5.81 2.06
N GLN A 86 -33.00 -6.65 2.85
CA GLN A 86 -32.43 -7.26 4.06
C GLN A 86 -31.27 -8.22 3.75
N ASP A 87 -31.10 -8.64 2.49
CA ASP A 87 -30.04 -9.51 2.00
C ASP A 87 -28.78 -8.76 1.55
N VAL A 88 -28.74 -7.43 1.73
CA VAL A 88 -27.64 -6.57 1.23
C VAL A 88 -26.25 -7.00 1.69
N PHE A 89 -26.13 -7.62 2.84
CA PHE A 89 -24.88 -8.17 3.38
C PHE A 89 -24.68 -9.67 3.14
N THR A 90 -25.59 -10.32 2.41
CA THR A 90 -25.49 -11.76 2.15
C THR A 90 -24.51 -12.02 1.01
N VAL A 91 -23.48 -12.82 1.30
CA VAL A 91 -22.47 -13.25 0.33
C VAL A 91 -22.66 -14.75 0.06
N ASN A 92 -22.98 -15.08 -1.20
CA ASN A 92 -23.25 -16.47 -1.64
C ASN A 92 -22.11 -17.05 -2.50
N HIS A 93 -21.07 -16.28 -2.79
CA HIS A 93 -19.92 -16.73 -3.55
C HIS A 93 -18.97 -17.56 -2.68
N GLN A 94 -18.41 -18.62 -3.23
CA GLN A 94 -17.40 -19.44 -2.56
C GLN A 94 -16.02 -19.10 -3.11
N PRO A 95 -14.95 -19.24 -2.31
CA PRO A 95 -13.57 -19.09 -2.79
C PRO A 95 -13.28 -20.01 -3.97
N GLU A 96 -12.53 -19.51 -4.94
CA GLU A 96 -12.01 -20.38 -5.98
C GLU A 96 -11.02 -21.39 -5.38
N PRO A 97 -11.12 -22.69 -5.76
CA PRO A 97 -10.18 -23.68 -5.30
C PRO A 97 -8.79 -23.43 -5.89
N ILE A 98 -7.77 -23.91 -5.21
CA ILE A 98 -6.39 -23.93 -5.76
C ILE A 98 -6.40 -24.71 -7.07
N LYS A 99 -5.82 -24.12 -8.11
CA LYS A 99 -5.74 -24.70 -9.46
C LYS A 99 -4.30 -25.10 -9.76
N TYR A 100 -4.12 -26.27 -10.38
CA TYR A 100 -2.86 -26.63 -11.03
C TYR A 100 -2.84 -26.00 -12.41
N VAL A 101 -1.73 -25.40 -12.79
CA VAL A 101 -1.59 -24.67 -14.04
C VAL A 101 -0.85 -25.56 -15.06
N ASP A 102 -1.53 -25.89 -16.16
CA ASP A 102 -0.98 -26.75 -17.21
C ASP A 102 -0.23 -25.96 -18.29
N ASP A 103 -0.51 -24.65 -18.44
CA ASP A 103 0.04 -23.75 -19.47
C ASP A 103 0.53 -22.47 -18.79
N LEU A 104 1.83 -22.44 -18.46
CA LEU A 104 2.46 -21.33 -17.75
C LEU A 104 2.49 -20.05 -18.59
N GLU A 105 2.75 -20.14 -19.88
CA GLU A 105 2.82 -18.99 -20.79
C GLU A 105 1.48 -18.28 -20.89
N LYS A 106 0.41 -19.04 -21.06
CA LYS A 106 -0.95 -18.52 -21.09
C LYS A 106 -1.36 -17.91 -19.76
N TYR A 107 -1.07 -18.59 -18.66
CA TYR A 107 -1.37 -18.09 -17.31
C TYR A 107 -0.61 -16.79 -17.00
N ASN A 108 0.66 -16.69 -17.41
CA ASN A 108 1.47 -15.49 -17.29
C ASN A 108 0.80 -14.27 -17.97
N GLU A 109 0.23 -14.48 -19.16
CA GLU A 109 -0.42 -13.39 -19.91
C GLU A 109 -1.80 -13.04 -19.34
N GLU A 110 -2.63 -14.05 -19.01
CA GLU A 110 -3.98 -13.86 -18.48
C GLU A 110 -4.01 -13.17 -17.11
N GLU A 111 -3.06 -13.50 -16.23
CA GLU A 111 -2.98 -12.93 -14.88
C GLU A 111 -2.05 -11.69 -14.79
N GLY A 112 -1.40 -11.31 -15.87
CA GLY A 112 -0.51 -10.15 -15.90
C GLY A 112 0.74 -10.29 -15.02
N LEU A 113 1.39 -11.47 -15.03
CA LEU A 113 2.48 -11.80 -14.12
C LEU A 113 3.84 -11.23 -14.52
N ALA A 114 4.01 -10.80 -15.77
CA ALA A 114 5.24 -10.22 -16.29
C ALA A 114 6.49 -11.13 -16.15
N LEU A 115 6.31 -12.44 -16.18
CA LEU A 115 7.41 -13.40 -16.17
C LEU A 115 8.18 -13.37 -17.48
N SER A 116 9.51 -13.38 -17.39
CA SER A 116 10.42 -13.53 -18.53
C SER A 116 10.51 -14.99 -19.00
N GLU A 117 11.07 -15.21 -20.20
CA GLU A 117 11.32 -16.56 -20.72
C GLU A 117 12.21 -17.40 -19.80
N ASP A 118 13.23 -16.80 -19.19
CA ASP A 118 14.14 -17.48 -18.25
C ASP A 118 13.40 -17.88 -16.95
N GLU A 119 12.50 -17.05 -16.47
CA GLU A 119 11.68 -17.33 -15.28
C GLU A 119 10.66 -18.44 -15.56
N ILE A 120 10.03 -18.45 -16.72
CA ILE A 120 9.15 -19.54 -17.16
C ILE A 120 9.95 -20.85 -17.28
N ALA A 121 11.13 -20.81 -17.88
CA ALA A 121 12.00 -21.98 -17.96
C ALA A 121 12.42 -22.51 -16.57
N TYR A 122 12.66 -21.60 -15.62
CA TYR A 122 12.93 -21.96 -14.23
C TYR A 122 11.73 -22.65 -13.57
N LEU A 123 10.52 -22.11 -13.74
CA LEU A 123 9.30 -22.71 -13.20
C LEU A 123 9.03 -24.09 -13.79
N HIS A 124 9.23 -24.31 -15.10
CA HIS A 124 9.14 -25.62 -15.72
C HIS A 124 10.17 -26.63 -15.16
N LYS A 125 11.36 -26.14 -14.79
CA LYS A 125 12.34 -26.99 -14.10
C LYS A 125 11.83 -27.41 -12.72
N LEU A 126 11.24 -26.50 -11.95
CA LEU A 126 10.65 -26.80 -10.65
C LEU A 126 9.48 -27.79 -10.74
N GLU A 127 8.65 -27.71 -11.77
CA GLU A 127 7.60 -28.71 -12.02
C GLU A 127 8.17 -30.12 -12.17
N LYS A 128 9.24 -30.25 -12.93
CA LYS A 128 9.93 -31.55 -13.13
C LYS A 128 10.56 -32.06 -11.84
N GLU A 129 11.17 -31.18 -11.05
CA GLU A 129 11.78 -31.54 -9.77
C GLU A 129 10.74 -31.96 -8.73
N ASN A 130 9.58 -31.28 -8.71
CA ASN A 130 8.46 -31.60 -7.81
C ASN A 130 7.62 -32.79 -8.28
N GLY A 131 7.74 -33.21 -9.55
CA GLY A 131 6.95 -34.28 -10.15
C GLY A 131 5.46 -33.94 -10.29
N ARG A 132 5.10 -32.66 -10.31
CA ARG A 132 3.74 -32.16 -10.50
C ARG A 132 3.72 -30.77 -11.13
N PRO A 133 2.62 -30.36 -11.78
CA PRO A 133 2.42 -28.95 -12.14
C PRO A 133 2.46 -28.05 -10.92
N LEU A 134 2.81 -26.78 -11.11
CA LEU A 134 2.73 -25.77 -10.07
C LEU A 134 1.28 -25.29 -9.91
N THR A 135 0.96 -24.83 -8.72
CA THR A 135 -0.34 -24.23 -8.45
C THR A 135 -0.36 -22.74 -8.84
N ASP A 136 -1.56 -22.22 -9.08
CA ASP A 136 -1.81 -20.81 -9.29
C ASP A 136 -1.17 -19.92 -8.21
N SER A 137 -1.27 -20.33 -6.95
CA SER A 137 -0.71 -19.60 -5.81
C SER A 137 0.83 -19.62 -5.79
N GLU A 138 1.46 -20.74 -6.18
CA GLU A 138 2.92 -20.85 -6.28
C GLU A 138 3.47 -19.96 -7.40
N ILE A 139 2.85 -20.01 -8.59
CA ILE A 139 3.29 -19.20 -9.74
C ILE A 139 3.05 -17.72 -9.48
N PHE A 140 1.86 -17.36 -8.99
CA PHE A 140 1.51 -15.99 -8.68
C PHE A 140 2.45 -15.40 -7.62
N GLY A 141 2.68 -16.14 -6.54
CA GLY A 141 3.60 -15.72 -5.48
C GLY A 141 5.03 -15.53 -5.97
N PHE A 142 5.54 -16.47 -6.76
CA PHE A 142 6.87 -16.34 -7.38
C PHE A 142 6.96 -15.07 -8.23
N ALA A 143 5.96 -14.81 -9.09
CA ALA A 143 5.93 -13.65 -9.95
C ALA A 143 5.94 -12.32 -9.17
N GLN A 144 5.23 -12.26 -8.04
CA GLN A 144 5.20 -11.04 -7.22
C GLN A 144 6.54 -10.77 -6.54
N ILE A 145 7.10 -11.77 -5.86
CA ILE A 145 8.37 -11.61 -5.12
C ILE A 145 9.55 -11.39 -6.08
N ASN A 146 9.58 -12.12 -7.20
CA ASN A 146 10.66 -12.07 -8.17
C ASN A 146 10.47 -10.99 -9.25
N SER A 147 9.53 -10.08 -9.06
CA SER A 147 9.20 -9.00 -10.01
C SER A 147 10.32 -7.94 -10.11
N GLU A 148 10.25 -7.10 -11.15
CA GLU A 148 11.08 -5.89 -11.30
C GLU A 148 10.51 -4.69 -10.54
N HIS A 149 9.69 -4.90 -9.52
CA HIS A 149 9.04 -3.83 -8.75
C HIS A 149 10.05 -2.78 -8.24
N CYS A 150 11.14 -3.22 -7.63
CA CYS A 150 12.21 -2.33 -7.12
C CYS A 150 13.39 -2.19 -8.09
N ARG A 151 13.28 -2.69 -9.31
CA ARG A 151 14.35 -2.66 -10.33
C ARG A 151 15.70 -3.26 -9.88
N HIS A 152 15.70 -4.18 -8.92
CA HIS A 152 16.91 -4.78 -8.35
C HIS A 152 17.73 -5.50 -9.41
N LYS A 153 17.09 -6.23 -10.33
CA LYS A 153 17.79 -6.95 -11.42
C LYS A 153 18.48 -5.97 -12.36
N ILE A 154 17.79 -4.87 -12.76
CA ILE A 154 18.37 -3.84 -13.63
C ILE A 154 19.51 -3.12 -12.92
N PHE A 155 19.33 -2.66 -11.68
CA PHE A 155 20.36 -1.93 -10.93
C PHE A 155 21.56 -2.83 -10.55
N GLY A 156 21.34 -4.13 -10.36
CA GLY A 156 22.40 -5.13 -10.12
C GLY A 156 23.03 -5.68 -11.39
N GLY A 157 22.43 -5.41 -12.55
CA GLY A 157 22.83 -5.98 -13.84
C GLY A 157 24.14 -5.45 -14.39
N GLN A 158 24.67 -6.17 -15.37
CA GLN A 158 25.86 -5.80 -16.14
C GLN A 158 25.44 -4.92 -17.31
N PHE A 159 25.97 -3.70 -17.40
CA PHE A 159 25.69 -2.78 -18.49
C PHE A 159 26.75 -2.89 -19.59
N ILE A 160 26.30 -2.99 -20.84
CA ILE A 160 27.12 -2.87 -22.05
C ILE A 160 26.68 -1.61 -22.79
N ILE A 161 27.52 -0.59 -22.83
CA ILE A 161 27.23 0.70 -23.47
C ILE A 161 28.15 0.87 -24.67
N ASP A 162 27.60 1.04 -25.88
CA ASP A 162 28.34 1.13 -27.15
C ASP A 162 29.36 -0.02 -27.34
N GLY A 163 28.97 -1.23 -26.96
CA GLY A 163 29.80 -2.44 -27.06
C GLY A 163 30.89 -2.54 -25.98
N LYS A 164 30.94 -1.61 -25.03
CA LYS A 164 31.88 -1.63 -23.91
C LYS A 164 31.17 -2.09 -22.64
N GLU A 165 31.67 -3.16 -22.04
CA GLU A 165 31.24 -3.61 -20.73
C GLU A 165 31.63 -2.60 -19.64
N MET A 166 30.67 -2.21 -18.81
CA MET A 166 30.89 -1.27 -17.71
C MET A 166 31.49 -2.01 -16.51
N GLU A 167 32.42 -1.37 -15.81
CA GLU A 167 33.15 -1.99 -14.69
C GLU A 167 32.29 -2.21 -13.44
N SER A 168 31.15 -1.54 -13.33
CA SER A 168 30.33 -1.53 -12.13
C SER A 168 28.85 -1.49 -12.44
N SER A 169 28.07 -2.22 -11.66
CA SER A 169 26.61 -2.09 -11.67
C SER A 169 26.17 -0.76 -11.06
N LEU A 170 24.94 -0.33 -11.33
CA LEU A 170 24.37 0.90 -10.75
C LEU A 170 24.32 0.84 -9.22
N PHE A 171 23.96 -0.30 -8.63
CA PHE A 171 24.01 -0.49 -7.18
C PHE A 171 25.40 -0.33 -6.59
N ASN A 172 26.41 -0.89 -7.25
CA ASN A 172 27.79 -0.74 -6.77
C ASN A 172 28.27 0.72 -6.83
N MET A 173 27.86 1.48 -7.86
CA MET A 173 28.15 2.91 -7.96
C MET A 173 27.49 3.71 -6.82
N ILE A 174 26.22 3.40 -6.48
CA ILE A 174 25.51 4.02 -5.37
C ILE A 174 26.20 3.68 -4.04
N LYS A 175 26.47 2.39 -3.79
CA LYS A 175 27.13 1.93 -2.55
C LYS A 175 28.54 2.49 -2.37
N LYS A 176 29.26 2.72 -3.48
CA LYS A 176 30.60 3.32 -3.45
C LYS A 176 30.60 4.67 -2.75
N THR A 177 29.59 5.52 -2.97
CA THR A 177 29.50 6.84 -2.33
C THR A 177 29.46 6.73 -0.80
N THR A 178 28.67 5.77 -0.28
CA THR A 178 28.58 5.51 1.15
C THR A 178 29.86 4.88 1.70
N ASN A 179 30.48 3.96 0.96
CA ASN A 179 31.72 3.30 1.40
C ASN A 179 32.90 4.27 1.51
N GLU A 180 33.01 5.21 0.56
CA GLU A 180 34.07 6.21 0.55
C GLU A 180 33.78 7.38 1.54
N ASN A 181 32.51 7.67 1.81
CA ASN A 181 32.10 8.76 2.69
C ASN A 181 31.02 8.29 3.68
N PRO A 182 31.32 7.39 4.61
CA PRO A 182 30.32 6.83 5.53
C PRO A 182 29.74 7.85 6.50
N ASN A 183 30.49 8.93 6.80
CA ASN A 183 30.08 10.00 7.71
C ASN A 183 29.43 9.46 9.00
N LYS A 184 28.16 9.84 9.26
CA LYS A 184 27.38 9.41 10.43
C LYS A 184 26.39 8.28 10.13
N ILE A 185 26.49 7.62 8.97
CA ILE A 185 25.61 6.52 8.60
C ILE A 185 25.87 5.31 9.51
N LEU A 186 24.81 4.78 10.11
CA LEU A 186 24.82 3.59 10.98
C LEU A 186 24.32 2.35 10.25
N SER A 187 23.32 2.51 9.38
CA SER A 187 22.74 1.46 8.55
C SER A 187 22.24 2.02 7.24
N ALA A 188 22.61 1.37 6.13
CA ALA A 188 22.07 1.61 4.80
C ALA A 188 22.11 0.32 3.99
N TYR A 189 21.17 0.13 3.05
CA TYR A 189 21.07 -1.03 2.14
C TYR A 189 20.82 -2.39 2.82
N LYS A 190 20.34 -2.40 4.07
CA LYS A 190 20.08 -3.62 4.86
C LYS A 190 18.67 -3.67 5.46
N ASP A 191 17.94 -2.61 5.35
CA ASP A 191 16.59 -2.44 5.85
C ASP A 191 15.84 -1.52 4.90
N ASN A 192 14.53 -1.44 5.00
CA ASN A 192 13.71 -0.53 4.18
C ASN A 192 13.99 0.95 4.45
N VAL A 193 14.74 1.25 5.50
CA VAL A 193 15.08 2.59 5.96
C VAL A 193 16.59 2.72 6.21
N ALA A 194 17.14 3.90 5.96
CA ALA A 194 18.51 4.24 6.36
C ALA A 194 18.52 4.93 7.73
N PHE A 195 19.52 4.60 8.54
CA PHE A 195 19.78 5.25 9.83
C PHE A 195 21.09 5.97 9.87
N SER A 196 21.05 7.21 10.34
CA SER A 196 22.21 8.05 10.67
C SER A 196 22.24 8.34 12.15
N GLN A 197 23.43 8.57 12.71
CA GLN A 197 23.56 8.97 14.10
C GLN A 197 22.82 10.29 14.36
N GLY A 198 21.94 10.27 15.37
CA GLY A 198 21.24 11.45 15.86
C GLY A 198 21.90 12.07 17.09
N PRO A 199 21.37 13.19 17.60
CA PRO A 199 21.76 13.76 18.88
C PRO A 199 21.23 12.94 20.07
N VAL A 200 21.70 13.23 21.27
CA VAL A 200 20.98 12.86 22.48
C VAL A 200 19.77 13.78 22.59
N ILE A 201 18.60 13.19 22.81
CA ILE A 201 17.32 13.91 22.93
C ILE A 201 16.58 13.45 24.19
N GLU A 202 15.72 14.31 24.71
CA GLU A 202 14.80 13.96 25.79
C GLU A 202 13.56 13.25 25.26
N GLN A 203 13.19 12.12 25.85
CA GLN A 203 11.95 11.41 25.60
C GLN A 203 11.02 11.54 26.79
N PHE A 204 9.78 11.95 26.56
CA PHE A 204 8.71 12.00 27.55
C PHE A 204 7.77 10.81 27.34
N ALA A 205 7.94 9.76 28.14
CA ALA A 205 7.16 8.53 28.06
C ALA A 205 7.15 7.81 29.41
N PRO A 206 6.19 6.89 29.65
CA PRO A 206 6.29 5.99 30.81
C PRO A 206 7.40 4.97 30.58
N ALA A 207 7.91 4.38 31.66
CA ALA A 207 8.91 3.31 31.56
C ALA A 207 8.30 1.99 31.09
N ASP A 208 7.04 1.74 31.44
CA ASP A 208 6.26 0.56 31.07
C ASP A 208 4.90 0.99 30.48
N GLN A 209 4.58 0.48 29.29
CA GLN A 209 3.32 0.72 28.61
C GLN A 209 2.26 -0.38 28.88
N THR A 210 2.61 -1.42 29.64
CA THR A 210 1.71 -2.54 29.92
C THR A 210 0.82 -2.29 31.14
N THR A 211 1.17 -1.34 31.98
CA THR A 211 0.44 -0.93 33.17
C THR A 211 0.39 0.59 33.29
N SER A 212 -0.48 1.10 34.15
CA SER A 212 -0.49 2.53 34.49
C SER A 212 0.84 2.92 35.16
N ASP A 213 1.52 3.90 34.57
CA ASP A 213 2.81 4.41 35.05
C ASP A 213 2.88 5.93 34.85
N PHE A 214 3.82 6.57 35.54
CA PHE A 214 4.07 8.00 35.42
C PHE A 214 4.98 8.29 34.22
N PHE A 215 4.63 9.34 33.48
CA PHE A 215 5.50 9.86 32.42
C PHE A 215 6.79 10.44 33.05
N GLN A 216 7.90 10.10 32.44
CA GLN A 216 9.23 10.50 32.84
C GLN A 216 9.96 11.13 31.66
N VAL A 217 10.82 12.10 31.97
CA VAL A 217 11.77 12.63 30.98
C VAL A 217 13.05 11.83 31.12
N LYS A 218 13.50 11.22 30.01
CA LYS A 218 14.74 10.45 29.94
C LYS A 218 15.55 10.84 28.74
N ASP A 219 16.84 11.00 28.90
CA ASP A 219 17.77 11.13 27.79
C ASP A 219 17.89 9.81 27.04
N ILE A 220 17.78 9.88 25.71
CA ILE A 220 18.02 8.76 24.81
C ILE A 220 19.06 9.11 23.75
N GLU A 221 19.97 8.19 23.46
CA GLU A 221 20.77 8.25 22.26
C GLU A 221 19.87 7.96 21.07
N SER A 222 19.77 8.91 20.14
CA SER A 222 18.89 8.78 18.97
C SER A 222 19.63 8.39 17.70
N VAL A 223 18.86 7.91 16.76
CA VAL A 223 19.21 7.79 15.34
C VAL A 223 18.18 8.55 14.51
N ILE A 224 18.59 9.08 13.37
CA ILE A 224 17.70 9.71 12.41
C ILE A 224 17.36 8.68 11.35
N SER A 225 16.07 8.41 11.15
CA SER A 225 15.57 7.54 10.08
C SER A 225 15.23 8.35 8.83
N LEU A 226 15.64 7.84 7.67
CA LEU A 226 15.44 8.46 6.36
C LEU A 226 14.90 7.42 5.38
N LYS A 227 13.83 7.76 4.67
CA LYS A 227 13.23 6.95 3.62
C LYS A 227 12.83 7.80 2.45
N ALA A 228 13.03 7.27 1.25
CA ALA A 228 12.39 7.74 0.03
C ALA A 228 11.76 6.54 -0.67
N GLU A 229 10.52 6.68 -1.10
CA GLU A 229 9.71 5.65 -1.74
C GLU A 229 9.21 6.14 -3.09
N THR A 230 9.29 5.30 -4.12
CA THR A 230 8.68 5.59 -5.43
C THR A 230 7.34 4.89 -5.54
N HIS A 231 6.30 5.60 -5.95
CA HIS A 231 4.97 5.04 -6.12
C HIS A 231 4.35 5.46 -7.46
N ASN A 232 5.02 5.10 -8.56
CA ASN A 232 4.80 5.64 -9.89
C ASN A 232 3.54 5.08 -10.58
N PHE A 233 3.49 3.75 -10.76
CA PHE A 233 2.36 3.07 -11.40
C PHE A 233 1.04 3.36 -10.67
N PRO A 234 0.92 3.17 -9.36
CA PRO A 234 -0.33 3.42 -8.66
C PRO A 234 -0.79 4.87 -8.78
N THR A 235 0.14 5.84 -8.68
CA THR A 235 -0.20 7.27 -8.81
C THR A 235 -0.62 7.65 -10.24
N THR A 236 -0.14 6.93 -11.25
CA THR A 236 -0.57 7.15 -12.64
C THR A 236 -1.99 6.64 -12.88
N VAL A 237 -2.34 5.48 -12.34
CA VAL A 237 -3.61 4.77 -12.59
C VAL A 237 -4.73 5.29 -11.69
N GLU A 238 -4.49 5.38 -10.39
CA GLU A 238 -5.43 5.89 -9.38
C GLU A 238 -4.72 6.93 -8.49
N PRO A 239 -4.64 8.20 -8.94
CA PRO A 239 -3.74 9.18 -8.35
C PRO A 239 -3.95 9.46 -6.87
N PHE A 240 -5.23 9.52 -6.40
CA PHE A 240 -5.51 9.78 -4.99
C PHE A 240 -5.00 8.66 -4.10
N ASN A 241 -5.48 7.43 -4.34
CA ASN A 241 -5.07 6.28 -3.54
C ASN A 241 -3.62 5.88 -3.78
N GLY A 242 -3.13 6.00 -5.02
CA GLY A 242 -1.74 5.73 -5.35
C GLY A 242 -0.77 6.62 -4.57
N ALA A 243 -1.00 7.92 -4.52
CA ALA A 243 -0.17 8.83 -3.74
C ALA A 243 -0.37 8.69 -2.23
N ALA A 244 -1.61 8.44 -1.79
CA ALA A 244 -1.91 8.19 -0.38
C ALA A 244 -1.17 6.95 0.13
N THR A 245 -1.22 5.84 -0.61
CA THR A 245 -0.53 4.60 -0.22
C THR A 245 0.98 4.67 -0.41
N GLY A 246 1.49 5.50 -1.34
CA GLY A 246 2.91 5.84 -1.42
C GLY A 246 3.42 6.55 -0.15
N THR A 247 2.67 7.53 0.34
CA THR A 247 2.95 8.17 1.65
C THR A 247 2.82 7.16 2.79
N GLY A 248 1.79 6.31 2.75
CA GLY A 248 1.60 5.24 3.73
C GLY A 248 2.76 4.25 3.76
N GLY A 249 3.32 3.88 2.59
CA GLY A 249 4.45 2.96 2.44
C GLY A 249 5.72 3.52 3.08
N GLU A 250 6.10 4.75 2.76
CA GLU A 250 7.29 5.36 3.35
C GLU A 250 7.18 5.54 4.88
N ILE A 251 5.96 5.77 5.39
CA ILE A 251 5.69 5.80 6.83
C ILE A 251 5.85 4.40 7.45
N ARG A 252 5.29 3.34 6.80
CA ARG A 252 5.41 1.96 7.28
C ARG A 252 6.86 1.53 7.40
N ASP A 253 7.65 1.79 6.39
CA ASP A 253 9.07 1.47 6.39
C ASP A 253 9.80 2.14 7.56
N ARG A 254 9.50 3.42 7.82
CA ARG A 254 10.15 4.13 8.92
C ARG A 254 9.64 3.67 10.29
N MET A 255 8.34 3.43 10.45
CA MET A 255 7.84 2.90 11.72
C MET A 255 8.31 1.48 11.99
N GLY A 256 8.55 0.67 10.95
CA GLY A 256 9.10 -0.69 11.01
C GLY A 256 10.62 -0.77 10.92
N GLY A 257 11.31 0.36 10.74
CA GLY A 257 12.77 0.38 10.64
C GLY A 257 13.47 -0.08 11.90
N GLY A 258 14.46 -0.98 11.76
CA GLY A 258 15.05 -1.69 12.87
C GLY A 258 14.02 -2.55 13.60
N VAL A 259 13.81 -2.28 14.89
CA VAL A 259 12.73 -2.88 15.69
C VAL A 259 11.72 -1.82 16.14
N GLY A 260 11.59 -0.75 15.37
CA GLY A 260 10.62 0.33 15.50
C GLY A 260 11.23 1.72 15.64
N SER A 261 10.64 2.69 14.98
CA SER A 261 11.03 4.10 15.03
C SER A 261 9.83 5.05 14.86
N TRP A 262 10.05 6.35 15.00
CA TRP A 262 9.01 7.38 14.98
C TRP A 262 9.08 8.20 13.71
N PRO A 263 8.11 8.12 12.78
CA PRO A 263 7.93 9.10 11.71
C PRO A 263 7.60 10.49 12.27
N ILE A 264 8.20 11.55 11.71
CA ILE A 264 7.97 12.94 12.16
C ILE A 264 7.34 13.78 11.05
N ALA A 265 7.96 13.79 9.88
CA ALA A 265 7.57 14.65 8.78
C ALA A 265 7.81 13.96 7.44
N GLY A 266 6.92 14.21 6.49
CA GLY A 266 6.97 13.65 5.15
C GLY A 266 7.17 14.70 4.06
N THR A 267 7.51 14.23 2.88
CA THR A 267 7.62 15.00 1.63
C THR A 267 6.95 14.25 0.50
N ALA A 268 6.46 14.97 -0.51
CA ALA A 268 5.96 14.38 -1.75
C ALA A 268 6.40 15.19 -2.96
N CYS A 269 7.10 14.55 -3.90
CA CYS A 269 7.53 15.16 -5.14
C CYS A 269 6.89 14.45 -6.32
N TYR A 270 6.50 15.19 -7.34
CA TYR A 270 5.85 14.67 -8.53
C TYR A 270 6.59 15.10 -9.78
N MET A 271 6.72 14.19 -10.74
CA MET A 271 7.25 14.48 -12.07
C MET A 271 6.23 14.03 -13.09
N THR A 272 5.74 14.97 -13.92
CA THR A 272 4.69 14.73 -14.92
C THR A 272 5.06 15.36 -16.27
N ALA A 273 4.34 14.93 -17.32
CA ALA A 273 4.23 15.73 -18.54
C ALA A 273 3.64 17.12 -18.22
N TYR A 274 3.70 18.06 -19.16
CA TYR A 274 3.17 19.40 -18.93
C TYR A 274 1.67 19.36 -18.60
N PRO A 275 1.21 20.03 -17.54
CA PRO A 275 -0.17 19.92 -17.04
C PRO A 275 -1.20 20.63 -17.95
N ARG A 276 -0.80 21.58 -18.79
CA ARG A 276 -1.70 22.33 -19.70
C ARG A 276 -2.91 22.89 -18.94
N LEU A 277 -2.59 23.69 -17.91
CA LEU A 277 -3.60 24.25 -16.99
C LEU A 277 -4.63 25.10 -17.75
N LYS A 278 -5.87 25.01 -17.30
CA LYS A 278 -6.99 25.80 -17.84
C LYS A 278 -7.65 26.61 -16.72
N ASP A 279 -8.21 27.75 -17.10
CA ASP A 279 -9.05 28.53 -16.20
C ASP A 279 -10.42 27.85 -15.98
N ASP A 280 -11.26 28.43 -15.10
CA ASP A 280 -12.60 27.93 -14.79
C ASP A 280 -13.55 27.91 -15.99
N ASN A 281 -13.21 28.60 -17.08
CA ASN A 281 -13.96 28.63 -18.34
C ASN A 281 -13.37 27.65 -19.38
N GLY A 282 -12.38 26.87 -19.01
CA GLY A 282 -11.69 25.94 -19.89
C GLY A 282 -10.72 26.59 -20.88
N LYS A 283 -10.44 27.89 -20.72
CA LYS A 283 -9.46 28.61 -21.51
C LYS A 283 -8.11 28.50 -20.84
N SER A 284 -7.08 28.19 -21.57
CA SER A 284 -5.72 28.15 -21.06
C SER A 284 -5.19 29.57 -20.88
N ASP A 285 -5.10 30.02 -19.63
CA ASP A 285 -4.48 31.31 -19.26
C ASP A 285 -2.98 31.21 -19.04
N VAL A 286 -2.46 29.99 -18.99
CA VAL A 286 -1.06 29.67 -18.68
C VAL A 286 -0.38 28.84 -19.76
N GLU A 287 -0.99 28.75 -20.94
CA GLU A 287 -0.35 28.13 -22.10
C GLU A 287 0.98 28.84 -22.39
N ARG A 288 2.01 28.07 -22.23
CA ARG A 288 3.33 28.45 -22.67
C ARG A 288 3.52 27.90 -24.07
N ASP A 289 4.23 28.61 -24.92
CA ASP A 289 4.42 28.24 -26.35
C ASP A 289 4.98 26.83 -26.57
N TRP A 290 5.56 26.23 -25.52
CA TRP A 290 6.13 24.88 -25.56
C TRP A 290 5.22 23.77 -25.01
N GLU A 291 4.08 24.07 -24.41
CA GLU A 291 3.20 23.07 -23.79
C GLU A 291 2.37 22.26 -24.78
N ASP A 292 2.25 22.75 -26.03
CA ASP A 292 1.48 22.09 -27.10
C ASP A 292 2.30 21.11 -27.96
N ILE A 293 3.57 20.92 -27.65
CA ILE A 293 4.49 20.12 -28.46
C ILE A 293 4.05 18.65 -28.53
N MET A 294 3.46 18.12 -27.48
CA MET A 294 3.07 16.72 -27.38
C MET A 294 1.59 16.55 -27.04
N PRO A 295 0.83 15.74 -27.80
CA PRO A 295 -0.54 15.41 -27.41
C PRO A 295 -0.53 14.55 -26.15
N VAL A 296 -1.55 14.74 -25.30
CA VAL A 296 -1.79 13.88 -24.14
C VAL A 296 -1.93 12.42 -24.59
N ARG A 297 -1.31 11.48 -23.89
CA ARG A 297 -1.35 10.06 -24.22
C ARG A 297 -2.74 9.49 -24.01
N LYS A 298 -3.25 8.75 -24.98
CA LYS A 298 -4.61 8.18 -24.94
C LYS A 298 -4.81 7.11 -23.87
N TRP A 299 -3.75 6.47 -23.43
CA TRP A 299 -3.80 5.45 -22.39
C TRP A 299 -3.77 6.02 -20.98
N LEU A 300 -3.49 7.32 -20.81
CA LEU A 300 -3.60 7.96 -19.50
C LEU A 300 -5.07 7.98 -19.05
N TYR A 301 -5.34 7.43 -17.90
CA TYR A 301 -6.67 7.46 -17.30
C TYR A 301 -7.13 8.88 -16.96
N GLN A 302 -6.17 9.77 -16.68
CA GLN A 302 -6.40 11.16 -16.29
C GLN A 302 -5.32 12.08 -16.88
N THR A 303 -5.64 13.38 -16.98
CA THR A 303 -4.66 14.37 -17.42
C THR A 303 -3.57 14.60 -16.35
N PRO A 304 -2.38 15.11 -16.73
CA PRO A 304 -1.35 15.47 -15.76
C PRO A 304 -1.84 16.45 -14.67
N GLU A 305 -2.70 17.40 -15.01
CA GLU A 305 -3.34 18.32 -14.07
C GLU A 305 -4.19 17.55 -13.04
N GLN A 306 -5.08 16.69 -13.51
CA GLN A 306 -5.94 15.89 -12.63
C GLN A 306 -5.12 14.96 -11.73
N ILE A 307 -4.06 14.36 -12.27
CA ILE A 307 -3.15 13.51 -11.50
C ILE A 307 -2.49 14.33 -10.38
N LEU A 308 -1.92 15.50 -10.69
CA LEU A 308 -1.26 16.35 -9.70
C LEU A 308 -2.18 16.77 -8.56
N ILE A 309 -3.41 17.19 -8.88
CA ILE A 309 -4.41 17.60 -7.87
C ILE A 309 -4.78 16.41 -6.99
N LYS A 310 -5.17 15.29 -7.59
CA LYS A 310 -5.63 14.11 -6.85
C LYS A 310 -4.49 13.47 -6.04
N ALA A 311 -3.30 13.35 -6.61
CA ALA A 311 -2.15 12.79 -5.93
C ALA A 311 -1.72 13.64 -4.74
N SER A 312 -1.65 14.95 -4.90
CA SER A 312 -1.33 15.88 -3.80
C SER A 312 -2.37 15.77 -2.66
N ASN A 313 -3.64 15.71 -3.01
CA ASN A 313 -4.72 15.53 -2.04
C ASN A 313 -4.61 14.18 -1.32
N GLY A 314 -4.35 13.09 -2.04
CA GLY A 314 -4.22 11.75 -1.46
C GLY A 314 -3.05 11.64 -0.49
N ALA A 315 -1.87 12.12 -0.88
CA ALA A 315 -0.69 12.11 -0.03
C ALA A 315 -0.88 12.95 1.24
N SER A 316 -1.47 14.14 1.09
CA SER A 316 -1.76 15.03 2.23
C SER A 316 -2.83 14.46 3.15
N ASP A 317 -3.89 13.85 2.60
CA ASP A 317 -4.95 13.20 3.37
C ASP A 317 -4.39 12.09 4.25
N PHE A 318 -3.56 11.20 3.67
CA PHE A 318 -2.93 10.13 4.43
C PHE A 318 -2.02 10.65 5.53
N GLY A 319 -1.11 11.56 5.19
CA GLY A 319 -0.17 12.13 6.16
C GLY A 319 -0.87 12.84 7.31
N ASN A 320 -1.89 13.64 7.02
CA ASN A 320 -2.65 14.37 8.04
C ASN A 320 -3.46 13.44 8.94
N LYS A 321 -4.13 12.42 8.39
CA LYS A 321 -4.89 11.43 9.17
C LYS A 321 -3.99 10.55 10.03
N PHE A 322 -2.82 10.19 9.53
CA PHE A 322 -1.83 9.45 10.31
C PHE A 322 -1.18 10.31 11.40
N GLY A 323 -1.00 11.61 11.14
CA GLY A 323 -0.31 12.55 12.02
C GLY A 323 1.16 12.76 11.68
N GLN A 324 1.53 12.55 10.42
CA GLN A 324 2.78 12.94 9.81
C GLN A 324 2.52 13.96 8.70
N PRO A 325 2.65 15.26 8.95
CA PRO A 325 2.38 16.26 7.93
C PRO A 325 3.41 16.19 6.80
N LEU A 326 2.94 16.43 5.57
CA LEU A 326 3.82 16.73 4.45
C LEU A 326 4.28 18.18 4.58
N ILE A 327 5.58 18.37 4.81
CA ILE A 327 6.16 19.70 5.10
C ILE A 327 6.76 20.38 3.88
N THR A 328 7.03 19.62 2.82
CA THR A 328 7.59 20.13 1.57
C THR A 328 7.32 19.17 0.43
N GLY A 329 7.50 19.66 -0.78
CA GLY A 329 7.43 18.88 -2.00
C GLY A 329 7.88 19.68 -3.20
N SER A 330 7.85 19.06 -4.36
CA SER A 330 8.13 19.71 -5.64
C SER A 330 7.32 19.11 -6.77
N VAL A 331 7.08 19.91 -7.78
CA VAL A 331 6.54 19.48 -9.06
C VAL A 331 7.58 19.79 -10.14
N LEU A 332 7.98 18.77 -10.88
CA LEU A 332 8.85 18.88 -12.03
C LEU A 332 8.09 18.43 -13.27
N THR A 333 8.23 19.17 -14.35
CA THR A 333 7.57 18.84 -15.62
C THR A 333 8.58 18.78 -16.74
N PHE A 334 8.39 17.83 -17.66
CA PHE A 334 9.29 17.66 -18.78
C PHE A 334 8.58 17.00 -19.96
N GLU A 335 8.70 17.62 -21.13
CA GLU A 335 8.43 17.07 -22.45
C GLU A 335 9.50 17.53 -23.41
N HIS A 336 9.96 16.66 -24.29
CA HIS A 336 10.97 16.96 -25.30
C HIS A 336 10.79 16.08 -26.53
N GLU A 337 11.05 16.64 -27.69
CA GLU A 337 11.12 15.90 -28.97
C GLU A 337 12.49 16.09 -29.60
N GLU A 338 13.17 15.00 -29.92
CA GLU A 338 14.48 14.99 -30.56
C GLU A 338 14.55 13.85 -31.58
N ASN A 339 14.96 14.16 -32.80
CA ASN A 339 15.10 13.18 -33.91
C ASN A 339 13.82 12.33 -34.18
N GLY A 340 12.64 12.89 -33.92
CA GLY A 340 11.36 12.19 -34.06
C GLY A 340 10.99 11.28 -32.88
N GLU A 341 11.83 11.23 -31.86
CA GLU A 341 11.56 10.54 -30.60
C GLU A 341 11.02 11.52 -29.56
N LYS A 342 10.03 11.07 -28.77
CA LYS A 342 9.38 11.86 -27.75
C LYS A 342 9.78 11.38 -26.36
N TYR A 343 10.18 12.33 -25.51
CA TYR A 343 10.60 12.09 -24.14
C TYR A 343 9.71 12.89 -23.19
N ALA A 344 9.07 12.23 -22.24
CA ALA A 344 8.23 12.88 -21.23
C ALA A 344 8.07 12.00 -20.00
N TYR A 345 7.61 12.58 -18.89
CA TYR A 345 7.12 11.83 -17.73
C TYR A 345 5.66 11.43 -17.93
N ASP A 346 5.38 10.59 -18.91
CA ASP A 346 4.01 10.10 -19.18
C ASP A 346 3.53 9.18 -18.04
N LYS A 347 4.36 8.24 -17.60
CA LYS A 347 4.18 7.56 -16.34
C LYS A 347 4.67 8.49 -15.23
N VAL A 348 3.76 8.96 -14.40
CA VAL A 348 4.08 9.89 -13.32
C VAL A 348 5.13 9.28 -12.41
N ILE A 349 6.13 10.07 -12.04
CA ILE A 349 7.04 9.71 -10.95
C ILE A 349 6.52 10.40 -9.70
N MET A 350 6.18 9.61 -8.68
CA MET A 350 5.88 10.09 -7.34
C MET A 350 6.98 9.62 -6.41
N LEU A 351 7.62 10.58 -5.73
CA LEU A 351 8.60 10.32 -4.68
C LEU A 351 7.99 10.74 -3.35
N ALA A 352 7.55 9.78 -2.57
CA ALA A 352 7.23 9.97 -1.16
C ALA A 352 8.51 9.82 -0.34
N GLY A 353 8.67 10.65 0.67
CA GLY A 353 9.83 10.57 1.53
C GLY A 353 9.55 11.13 2.91
N GLY A 354 10.46 10.92 3.83
CA GLY A 354 10.29 11.45 5.15
C GLY A 354 11.49 11.26 6.06
N VAL A 355 11.40 11.94 7.18
CA VAL A 355 12.37 11.89 8.28
C VAL A 355 11.67 11.47 9.56
N GLY A 356 12.38 10.68 10.35
CA GLY A 356 11.97 10.28 11.67
C GLY A 356 13.17 10.10 12.59
N TYR A 357 12.93 9.57 13.76
CA TYR A 357 13.98 9.20 14.70
C TYR A 357 13.68 7.85 15.35
N GLY A 358 14.70 7.24 15.91
CA GLY A 358 14.59 6.02 16.69
C GLY A 358 15.58 6.03 17.86
N LYS A 359 15.47 5.04 18.74
CA LYS A 359 16.50 4.79 19.75
C LYS A 359 17.67 4.07 19.09
N LYS A 360 18.88 4.49 19.42
CA LYS A 360 20.10 3.88 18.86
C LYS A 360 20.22 2.38 19.18
N ARG A 361 19.64 1.90 20.26
CA ARG A 361 19.59 0.47 20.60
C ARG A 361 18.73 -0.34 19.62
N ASP A 362 17.74 0.29 18.97
CA ASP A 362 16.65 -0.34 18.20
C ASP A 362 16.85 -0.22 16.67
N TYR A 363 17.97 0.33 16.18
CA TYR A 363 18.17 0.59 14.75
C TYR A 363 18.49 -0.64 13.90
N LYS A 364 18.65 -1.79 14.51
CA LYS A 364 18.90 -3.06 13.79
C LYS A 364 17.82 -4.08 14.10
N LYS A 365 17.40 -4.80 13.07
CA LYS A 365 16.57 -6.00 13.24
C LYS A 365 17.40 -7.11 13.88
N GLY A 366 16.76 -7.89 14.75
CA GLY A 366 17.31 -9.13 15.27
C GLY A 366 16.89 -10.32 14.40
N GLU A 367 17.48 -11.50 14.69
CA GLU A 367 17.15 -12.73 14.00
C GLU A 367 16.06 -13.49 14.78
N PRO A 368 14.92 -13.84 14.14
CA PRO A 368 13.89 -14.65 14.76
C PRO A 368 14.42 -16.02 15.22
N GLN A 369 14.00 -16.43 16.40
CA GLN A 369 14.42 -17.71 17.00
C GLN A 369 13.21 -18.62 17.22
N LYS A 370 13.43 -19.94 17.25
CA LYS A 370 12.37 -20.90 17.55
C LYS A 370 11.73 -20.59 18.91
N GLY A 371 10.42 -20.40 18.91
CA GLY A 371 9.65 -20.03 20.09
C GLY A 371 9.27 -18.54 20.14
N ASN A 372 9.85 -17.69 19.30
CA ASN A 372 9.33 -16.34 19.12
C ASN A 372 7.91 -16.37 18.57
N LYS A 373 7.11 -15.38 18.93
CA LYS A 373 5.75 -15.21 18.43
C LYS A 373 5.77 -14.34 17.19
N VAL A 374 5.09 -14.77 16.12
CA VAL A 374 4.78 -13.94 14.97
C VAL A 374 3.44 -13.26 15.24
N VAL A 375 3.41 -11.95 15.12
CA VAL A 375 2.22 -11.13 15.36
C VAL A 375 1.92 -10.32 14.09
N VAL A 376 0.75 -10.50 13.53
CA VAL A 376 0.25 -9.67 12.43
C VAL A 376 -0.50 -8.49 13.03
N VAL A 377 -0.12 -7.28 12.64
CA VAL A 377 -0.72 -6.03 13.11
C VAL A 377 -1.28 -5.28 11.93
N GLY A 378 -2.58 -5.12 11.88
CA GLY A 378 -3.28 -4.46 10.78
C GLY A 378 -4.75 -4.82 10.76
N GLY A 379 -5.37 -4.70 9.59
CA GLY A 379 -6.76 -5.05 9.35
C GLY A 379 -6.93 -6.42 8.69
N ASP A 380 -8.18 -6.75 8.45
CA ASP A 380 -8.56 -7.93 7.70
C ASP A 380 -8.18 -7.81 6.22
N ASN A 381 -7.98 -8.93 5.56
CA ASN A 381 -7.60 -9.02 4.15
C ASN A 381 -8.85 -8.95 3.25
N TYR A 382 -8.76 -8.12 2.20
CA TYR A 382 -9.81 -7.93 1.19
C TYR A 382 -9.20 -8.05 -0.23
N ARG A 383 -10.06 -8.14 -1.26
CA ARG A 383 -9.64 -8.21 -2.68
C ARG A 383 -9.25 -6.84 -3.19
N ILE A 384 -8.10 -6.34 -2.78
CA ILE A 384 -7.50 -5.04 -3.12
C ILE A 384 -5.98 -5.21 -3.16
N GLY A 385 -5.31 -4.56 -4.12
CA GLY A 385 -3.84 -4.56 -4.20
C GLY A 385 -3.24 -5.85 -4.76
N LEU A 386 -4.01 -6.66 -5.49
CA LEU A 386 -3.51 -7.90 -6.05
C LEU A 386 -2.65 -7.67 -7.28
N GLY A 387 -1.44 -8.20 -7.27
CA GLY A 387 -0.57 -8.21 -8.44
C GLY A 387 0.26 -6.94 -8.65
N GLY A 388 0.34 -6.05 -7.68
CA GLY A 388 1.06 -4.78 -7.77
C GLY A 388 2.53 -4.91 -8.18
N GLY A 389 3.23 -5.92 -7.69
CA GLY A 389 4.61 -6.20 -8.04
C GLY A 389 4.82 -6.49 -9.52
N SER A 390 4.04 -7.40 -10.08
CA SER A 390 4.12 -7.77 -11.50
C SER A 390 3.66 -6.64 -12.41
N VAL A 391 2.49 -6.06 -12.15
CA VAL A 391 1.88 -5.04 -13.01
C VAL A 391 2.72 -3.76 -13.08
N SER A 392 3.34 -3.36 -11.97
CA SER A 392 4.23 -2.20 -11.94
C SER A 392 5.57 -2.42 -12.66
N SER A 393 5.92 -3.66 -12.97
CA SER A 393 7.16 -4.03 -13.65
C SER A 393 7.14 -3.81 -15.16
N VAL A 394 5.96 -3.59 -15.74
CA VAL A 394 5.77 -3.39 -17.18
C VAL A 394 5.24 -1.98 -17.49
N ASP A 395 5.08 -1.67 -18.78
CA ASP A 395 4.51 -0.41 -19.23
C ASP A 395 3.05 -0.29 -18.77
N THR A 396 2.69 0.85 -18.23
CA THR A 396 1.29 1.16 -17.85
C THR A 396 0.41 1.17 -19.10
N GLY A 397 -0.77 0.57 -18.99
CA GLY A 397 -1.69 0.39 -20.13
C GLY A 397 -1.47 -0.90 -20.93
N ARG A 398 -0.54 -1.77 -20.50
CA ARG A 398 -0.30 -3.08 -21.11
C ARG A 398 -1.42 -4.07 -20.79
N TYR A 399 -1.90 -4.07 -19.57
CA TYR A 399 -2.98 -4.96 -19.13
C TYR A 399 -4.35 -4.27 -19.15
N SER A 400 -5.41 -5.03 -18.94
CA SER A 400 -6.76 -4.48 -18.86
C SER A 400 -6.90 -3.55 -17.66
N ASN A 401 -7.80 -2.57 -17.76
CA ASN A 401 -8.10 -1.64 -16.67
C ASN A 401 -8.47 -2.35 -15.36
N GLY A 402 -9.14 -3.50 -15.43
CA GLY A 402 -9.51 -4.28 -14.26
C GLY A 402 -8.29 -4.81 -13.51
N ILE A 403 -7.29 -5.32 -14.21
CA ILE A 403 -6.03 -5.80 -13.62
C ILE A 403 -5.25 -4.61 -13.02
N GLU A 404 -5.09 -3.54 -13.78
CA GLU A 404 -4.31 -2.38 -13.32
C GLU A 404 -4.95 -1.65 -12.14
N LEU A 405 -6.27 -1.48 -12.12
CA LEU A 405 -6.99 -0.88 -10.99
C LEU A 405 -6.98 -1.78 -9.75
N ASN A 406 -7.06 -3.11 -9.93
CA ASN A 406 -6.98 -4.06 -8.81
C ASN A 406 -5.58 -4.07 -8.16
N ALA A 407 -4.53 -3.82 -8.95
CA ALA A 407 -3.16 -3.77 -8.47
C ALA A 407 -2.85 -2.53 -7.59
N VAL A 408 -3.73 -1.53 -7.57
CA VAL A 408 -3.54 -0.33 -6.74
C VAL A 408 -4.19 -0.53 -5.37
N GLN A 409 -3.43 -0.35 -4.31
CA GLN A 409 -3.92 -0.35 -2.93
C GLN A 409 -4.93 0.79 -2.69
N ARG A 410 -5.78 0.64 -1.68
CA ARG A 410 -6.64 1.71 -1.17
C ARG A 410 -6.20 2.12 0.22
N ALA A 411 -6.18 3.43 0.45
CA ALA A 411 -5.62 4.02 1.66
C ALA A 411 -6.47 3.73 2.91
N ASN A 412 -5.81 3.31 3.99
CA ASN A 412 -6.41 3.22 5.32
C ASN A 412 -5.46 3.81 6.39
N PRO A 413 -5.33 5.14 6.46
CA PRO A 413 -4.41 5.80 7.38
C PRO A 413 -4.76 5.58 8.85
N GLU A 414 -6.04 5.38 9.17
CA GLU A 414 -6.47 5.09 10.54
C GLU A 414 -5.95 3.73 11.02
N MET A 415 -6.10 2.69 10.22
CA MET A 415 -5.57 1.37 10.55
C MET A 415 -4.06 1.43 10.75
N GLN A 416 -3.35 2.11 9.86
CA GLN A 416 -1.90 2.28 10.00
C GLN A 416 -1.53 3.07 11.26
N LYS A 417 -2.34 4.07 11.65
CA LYS A 417 -2.14 4.80 12.91
C LYS A 417 -2.33 3.92 14.13
N ARG A 418 -3.33 3.04 14.11
CA ARG A 418 -3.57 2.08 15.21
C ARG A 418 -2.39 1.09 15.32
N ALA A 419 -1.90 0.56 14.20
CA ALA A 419 -0.70 -0.28 14.17
C ALA A 419 0.54 0.47 14.71
N TYR A 420 0.73 1.72 14.28
CA TYR A 420 1.81 2.55 14.78
C TYR A 420 1.73 2.79 16.29
N ASN A 421 0.55 3.03 16.83
CA ASN A 421 0.39 3.25 18.28
C ASN A 421 0.86 2.03 19.10
N LEU A 422 0.62 0.81 18.60
CA LEU A 422 1.17 -0.40 19.23
C LEU A 422 2.69 -0.44 19.13
N VAL A 423 3.25 -0.24 17.93
CA VAL A 423 4.72 -0.22 17.74
C VAL A 423 5.36 0.84 18.62
N ARG A 424 4.78 2.03 18.67
CA ARG A 424 5.23 3.13 19.51
C ARG A 424 5.26 2.75 20.99
N ALA A 425 4.20 2.13 21.50
CA ALA A 425 4.14 1.69 22.89
C ALA A 425 5.29 0.72 23.22
N LEU A 426 5.59 -0.23 22.33
CA LEU A 426 6.68 -1.19 22.53
C LEU A 426 8.07 -0.52 22.51
N VAL A 427 8.29 0.41 21.59
CA VAL A 427 9.57 1.11 21.45
C VAL A 427 9.80 2.14 22.57
N GLU A 428 8.75 2.75 23.12
CA GLU A 428 8.85 3.69 24.25
C GLU A 428 9.26 3.00 25.54
N ASN A 429 8.96 1.72 25.73
CA ASN A 429 9.38 0.94 26.90
C ASN A 429 10.90 1.02 27.13
N ASP A 430 11.31 0.85 28.37
CA ASP A 430 12.73 0.71 28.71
C ASP A 430 13.34 -0.53 28.04
N GLU A 431 12.58 -1.60 27.93
CA GLU A 431 12.94 -2.80 27.17
C GLU A 431 11.98 -2.99 25.97
N ASN A 432 12.53 -3.09 24.77
CA ASN A 432 11.76 -3.37 23.57
C ASN A 432 11.71 -4.89 23.33
N PRO A 433 10.52 -5.54 23.41
CA PRO A 433 10.41 -6.98 23.20
C PRO A 433 10.45 -7.41 21.74
N VAL A 434 10.45 -6.46 20.79
CA VAL A 434 10.40 -6.73 19.36
C VAL A 434 11.76 -7.21 18.88
N VAL A 435 11.78 -8.34 18.17
CA VAL A 435 12.99 -8.92 17.56
C VAL A 435 13.18 -8.41 16.14
N SER A 436 12.12 -8.38 15.35
CA SER A 436 12.12 -7.92 13.97
C SER A 436 10.74 -7.41 13.57
N ILE A 437 10.67 -6.43 12.68
CA ILE A 437 9.43 -5.92 12.09
C ILE A 437 9.62 -5.89 10.58
N HIS A 438 8.61 -6.37 9.85
CA HIS A 438 8.51 -6.26 8.40
C HIS A 438 7.12 -5.77 8.05
N ASP A 439 7.03 -4.87 7.06
CA ASP A 439 5.75 -4.34 6.62
C ASP A 439 5.16 -5.18 5.47
N HIS A 440 3.84 -5.06 5.29
CA HIS A 440 3.16 -5.60 4.13
C HIS A 440 3.31 -4.61 2.98
N GLY A 441 4.20 -4.90 2.07
CA GLY A 441 4.35 -4.17 0.81
C GLY A 441 3.74 -4.95 -0.35
N SER A 442 4.29 -4.77 -1.54
CA SER A 442 3.95 -5.55 -2.73
C SER A 442 4.02 -7.06 -2.43
N ALA A 443 2.98 -7.81 -2.80
CA ALA A 443 2.76 -9.21 -2.46
C ALA A 443 2.33 -9.52 -1.00
N GLY A 444 1.92 -8.53 -0.24
CA GLY A 444 1.18 -8.70 1.02
C GLY A 444 1.84 -9.62 2.04
N HIS A 445 1.11 -10.61 2.55
CA HIS A 445 1.62 -11.57 3.52
C HIS A 445 2.83 -12.37 3.01
N LEU A 446 2.85 -12.68 1.72
CA LEU A 446 3.93 -13.50 1.14
C LEU A 446 5.27 -12.77 1.26
N ASN A 447 5.33 -11.49 0.87
CA ASN A 447 6.56 -10.71 0.97
C ASN A 447 7.01 -10.54 2.43
N CYS A 448 6.11 -10.05 3.25
CA CYS A 448 6.38 -9.77 4.67
C CYS A 448 6.88 -11.01 5.43
N LEU A 449 6.24 -12.17 5.23
CA LEU A 449 6.61 -13.41 5.91
C LEU A 449 7.88 -14.03 5.31
N SER A 450 8.12 -13.89 3.99
CA SER A 450 9.36 -14.35 3.37
C SER A 450 10.57 -13.59 3.91
N GLU A 451 10.48 -12.26 4.02
CA GLU A 451 11.54 -11.44 4.61
C GLU A 451 11.77 -11.78 6.09
N LEU A 452 10.70 -12.04 6.85
CA LEU A 452 10.80 -12.41 8.27
C LEU A 452 11.59 -13.71 8.49
N VAL A 453 11.51 -14.65 7.55
CA VAL A 453 12.12 -15.99 7.67
C VAL A 453 13.27 -16.21 6.68
N GLU A 454 13.79 -15.18 6.06
CA GLU A 454 14.82 -15.26 5.01
C GLU A 454 16.03 -16.11 5.45
N GLU A 455 16.52 -15.93 6.66
CA GLU A 455 17.72 -16.62 7.17
C GLU A 455 17.45 -18.03 7.72
N CYS A 456 16.20 -18.34 8.09
CA CYS A 456 15.88 -19.59 8.79
C CYS A 456 14.88 -20.49 8.07
N GLY A 457 14.25 -20.01 7.00
CA GLY A 457 13.12 -20.67 6.38
C GLY A 457 11.89 -20.72 7.29
N GLY A 458 10.74 -21.14 6.75
CA GLY A 458 9.51 -21.19 7.53
C GLY A 458 8.42 -22.04 6.88
N GLU A 459 7.39 -22.31 7.67
CA GLU A 459 6.13 -22.93 7.25
C GLU A 459 4.99 -21.97 7.63
N ILE A 460 4.20 -21.57 6.62
CA ILE A 460 3.10 -20.63 6.78
C ILE A 460 1.78 -21.39 6.79
N ASP A 461 1.10 -21.42 7.94
CA ASP A 461 -0.27 -21.90 8.05
C ASP A 461 -1.25 -20.79 7.61
N MET A 462 -1.67 -20.83 6.35
CA MET A 462 -2.58 -19.84 5.78
C MET A 462 -3.93 -19.74 6.51
N SER A 463 -4.35 -20.78 7.22
CA SER A 463 -5.60 -20.75 8.00
C SER A 463 -5.52 -19.83 9.22
N LYS A 464 -4.34 -19.35 9.57
CA LYS A 464 -4.09 -18.41 10.67
C LYS A 464 -4.02 -16.94 10.23
N LEU A 465 -3.97 -16.71 8.93
CA LEU A 465 -3.95 -15.34 8.42
C LEU A 465 -5.31 -14.67 8.59
N PRO A 466 -5.37 -13.36 8.85
CA PRO A 466 -6.63 -12.64 8.96
C PRO A 466 -7.33 -12.58 7.60
N ILE A 467 -8.62 -12.88 7.56
CA ILE A 467 -9.43 -12.89 6.33
C ILE A 467 -10.71 -12.11 6.59
N GLY A 468 -10.87 -10.97 5.93
CA GLY A 468 -12.08 -10.15 5.95
C GLY A 468 -13.10 -10.62 4.91
N ASP A 469 -12.65 -10.80 3.68
CA ASP A 469 -13.47 -11.32 2.58
C ASP A 469 -13.34 -12.83 2.49
N LYS A 470 -14.39 -13.54 2.90
CA LYS A 470 -14.44 -15.02 2.91
C LYS A 470 -14.50 -15.64 1.51
N THR A 471 -14.58 -14.85 0.46
CA THR A 471 -14.57 -15.30 -0.94
C THR A 471 -13.19 -15.31 -1.57
N LEU A 472 -12.16 -14.89 -0.84
CA LEU A 472 -10.76 -14.88 -1.32
C LEU A 472 -10.24 -16.29 -1.58
N SER A 473 -9.64 -16.49 -2.74
CA SER A 473 -8.85 -17.69 -3.06
C SER A 473 -7.52 -17.73 -2.29
N ALA A 474 -6.84 -18.85 -2.31
CA ALA A 474 -5.55 -19.02 -1.64
C ALA A 474 -4.50 -17.98 -2.11
N LYS A 475 -4.41 -17.74 -3.44
CA LYS A 475 -3.49 -16.74 -4.01
C LYS A 475 -3.81 -15.33 -3.53
N GLU A 476 -5.10 -14.99 -3.41
CA GLU A 476 -5.51 -13.68 -2.93
C GLU A 476 -5.23 -13.50 -1.43
N ILE A 477 -5.45 -14.53 -0.62
CA ILE A 477 -5.16 -14.47 0.83
C ILE A 477 -3.68 -14.18 1.09
N ILE A 478 -2.79 -14.85 0.36
CA ILE A 478 -1.35 -14.74 0.62
C ILE A 478 -0.71 -13.50 -0.03
N ALA A 479 -1.26 -13.00 -1.14
CA ALA A 479 -0.62 -12.00 -1.99
C ALA A 479 -1.34 -10.64 -2.11
N ASN A 480 -2.52 -10.46 -1.53
CA ASN A 480 -3.15 -9.12 -1.46
C ASN A 480 -2.37 -8.20 -0.52
N GLU A 481 -2.24 -6.96 -0.92
CA GLU A 481 -1.53 -5.91 -0.19
C GLU A 481 -2.41 -5.17 0.83
#